data_82aca46efb4a8faea1e7c851d1fcd7d9
#
_entry.id   82aca46efb4a8faea1e7c851d1fcd7d9
#
_cell.length_a   1.000
_cell.length_b   1.000
_cell.length_c   1.000
_cell.angle_alpha   90.00
_cell.angle_beta   90.00
_cell.angle_gamma   90.00
#
_symmetry.space_group_name_H-M   'P 1'
#
loop_
_entity.id
_entity.type
_entity.pdbx_description
1 polymer ?
#
loop_
_entity_poly.entity_id
_entity_poly.type
_entity_poly.pdbx_seq_one_letter_code
_entity_poly.pdbx_strand_id
1 'polypeptide(L)'
;MSVLEPGCGMGYFTLPIARMTGPEGRVVAVDLQAKMIEGLVRRARRAGLLERIEAIVCDDSDLGFTDRAGLIDIALAIHVLHEVRDQQRFLEQVFDALRPGGRLLILEPKGHVPREKLDGELALAERVGFHRIAEAVHRRSHGALLEKPA
;
A
#
# COMPACT_ATOMS: atom_id res chain seq x y z
N MET A 1 -14.56 -4.74 1.96
CA MET A 1 -13.19 -4.42 2.39
C MET A 1 -12.58 -3.40 1.44
N SER A 2 -11.97 -2.37 1.97
CA SER A 2 -11.27 -1.34 1.21
C SER A 2 -9.76 -1.50 1.39
N VAL A 3 -9.05 -1.66 0.29
CA VAL A 3 -7.61 -1.89 0.26
C VAL A 3 -6.92 -0.69 -0.39
N LEU A 4 -5.83 -0.22 0.19
CA LEU A 4 -4.97 0.81 -0.38
C LEU A 4 -3.66 0.15 -0.83
N GLU A 5 -3.29 0.37 -2.09
CA GLU A 5 -2.04 -0.14 -2.65
C GLU A 5 -1.24 0.99 -3.28
N PRO A 6 -0.37 1.66 -2.51
CA PRO A 6 0.57 2.62 -3.10
C PRO A 6 1.69 1.90 -3.86
N GLY A 7 2.12 2.48 -4.97
CA GLY A 7 3.12 1.87 -5.84
C GLY A 7 2.59 0.65 -6.60
N CYS A 8 1.37 0.73 -7.08
CA CYS A 8 0.67 -0.41 -7.68
C CYS A 8 1.25 -0.89 -9.02
N GLY A 9 2.04 -0.07 -9.70
CA GLY A 9 2.53 -0.38 -11.03
C GLY A 9 1.39 -0.67 -12.00
N MET A 10 1.56 -1.70 -12.83
CA MET A 10 0.53 -2.11 -13.78
C MET A 10 -0.44 -3.17 -13.22
N GLY A 11 -0.48 -3.36 -11.90
CA GLY A 11 -1.47 -4.19 -11.26
C GLY A 11 -1.09 -5.62 -10.97
N TYR A 12 0.19 -5.91 -10.80
CA TYR A 12 0.64 -7.27 -10.47
C TYR A 12 -0.04 -7.83 -9.23
N PHE A 13 -0.15 -7.03 -8.17
CA PHE A 13 -0.90 -7.39 -6.96
C PHE A 13 -2.33 -6.89 -6.99
N THR A 14 -2.59 -5.75 -7.63
CA THR A 14 -3.91 -5.11 -7.66
C THR A 14 -5.00 -6.04 -8.19
N LEU A 15 -4.75 -6.72 -9.30
CA LEU A 15 -5.75 -7.60 -9.92
C LEU A 15 -6.10 -8.81 -9.04
N PRO A 16 -5.13 -9.57 -8.49
CA PRO A 16 -5.44 -10.64 -7.53
C PRO A 16 -6.19 -10.13 -6.30
N ILE A 17 -5.79 -8.97 -5.75
CA ILE A 17 -6.45 -8.38 -4.58
C ILE A 17 -7.90 -8.02 -4.90
N ALA A 18 -8.15 -7.42 -6.06
CA ALA A 18 -9.51 -7.07 -6.49
C ALA A 18 -10.41 -8.30 -6.65
N ARG A 19 -9.84 -9.44 -7.06
CA ARG A 19 -10.58 -10.70 -7.08
C ARG A 19 -10.92 -11.18 -5.67
N MET A 20 -9.95 -11.08 -4.76
CA MET A 20 -10.09 -11.54 -3.37
C MET A 20 -11.08 -10.71 -2.57
N THR A 21 -11.18 -9.41 -2.83
CA THR A 21 -12.09 -8.53 -2.10
C THR A 21 -13.55 -8.73 -2.48
N GLY A 22 -13.81 -9.40 -3.59
CA GLY A 22 -15.17 -9.66 -4.08
C GLY A 22 -15.85 -8.42 -4.68
N PRO A 23 -17.11 -8.55 -5.10
CA PRO A 23 -17.81 -7.48 -5.83
C PRO A 23 -18.09 -6.23 -5.00
N GLU A 24 -18.18 -6.36 -3.69
CA GLU A 24 -18.39 -5.23 -2.76
C GLU A 24 -17.08 -4.56 -2.33
N GLY A 25 -15.94 -5.18 -2.64
CA GLY A 25 -14.62 -4.67 -2.27
C GLY A 25 -14.17 -3.54 -3.18
N ARG A 26 -13.21 -2.75 -2.66
CA ARG A 26 -12.56 -1.66 -3.40
C ARG A 26 -11.06 -1.73 -3.20
N VAL A 27 -10.34 -1.51 -4.29
CA VAL A 27 -8.88 -1.33 -4.24
C VAL A 27 -8.56 0.07 -4.73
N VAL A 28 -7.98 0.88 -3.87
CA VAL A 28 -7.43 2.19 -4.23
C VAL A 28 -5.98 1.98 -4.61
N ALA A 29 -5.69 2.02 -5.89
CA ALA A 29 -4.36 1.74 -6.45
C ALA A 29 -3.71 3.05 -6.88
N VAL A 30 -2.51 3.33 -6.36
CA VAL A 30 -1.85 4.63 -6.52
C VAL A 30 -0.45 4.41 -7.08
N ASP A 31 -0.06 5.22 -8.06
CA ASP A 31 1.31 5.21 -8.59
C ASP A 31 1.69 6.62 -9.08
N LEU A 32 2.99 6.93 -9.01
CA LEU A 32 3.54 8.19 -9.53
C LEU A 32 3.53 8.26 -11.05
N GLN A 33 3.59 7.12 -11.72
CA GLN A 33 3.76 7.04 -13.15
C GLN A 33 2.42 6.84 -13.87
N ALA A 34 2.01 7.84 -14.64
CA ALA A 34 0.78 7.77 -15.42
C ALA A 34 0.74 6.56 -16.35
N LYS A 35 1.87 6.16 -16.95
CA LYS A 35 1.95 4.97 -17.80
C LYS A 35 1.62 3.68 -17.06
N MET A 36 2.01 3.58 -15.79
CA MET A 36 1.68 2.42 -14.94
C MET A 36 0.18 2.36 -14.71
N ILE A 37 -0.44 3.48 -14.37
CA ILE A 37 -1.89 3.56 -14.17
C ILE A 37 -2.65 3.24 -15.46
N GLU A 38 -2.21 3.74 -16.62
CA GLU A 38 -2.81 3.39 -17.91
C GLU A 38 -2.76 1.88 -18.17
N GLY A 39 -1.62 1.27 -17.88
CA GLY A 39 -1.44 -0.19 -17.99
C GLY A 39 -2.35 -0.96 -17.04
N LEU A 40 -2.47 -0.51 -15.79
CA LEU A 40 -3.37 -1.09 -14.81
C LEU A 40 -4.82 -1.04 -15.28
N VAL A 41 -5.29 0.13 -15.70
CA VAL A 41 -6.68 0.33 -16.18
C VAL A 41 -6.98 -0.60 -17.35
N ARG A 42 -6.08 -0.69 -18.32
CA ARG A 42 -6.23 -1.57 -19.48
C ARG A 42 -6.35 -3.04 -19.07
N ARG A 43 -5.47 -3.49 -18.17
CA ARG A 43 -5.47 -4.87 -17.66
C ARG A 43 -6.70 -5.18 -16.81
N ALA A 44 -7.11 -4.23 -15.97
CA ALA A 44 -8.30 -4.37 -15.14
C ALA A 44 -9.57 -4.48 -15.99
N ARG A 45 -9.65 -3.68 -17.03
CA ARG A 45 -10.78 -3.73 -17.97
C ARG A 45 -10.87 -5.10 -18.65
N ARG A 46 -9.75 -5.62 -19.14
CA ARG A 46 -9.70 -6.96 -19.75
C ARG A 46 -10.10 -8.06 -18.78
N ALA A 47 -9.77 -7.91 -17.51
CA ALA A 47 -10.07 -8.88 -16.46
C ALA A 47 -11.50 -8.74 -15.89
N GLY A 48 -12.26 -7.72 -16.29
CA GLY A 48 -13.58 -7.45 -15.74
C GLY A 48 -13.56 -6.95 -14.30
N LEU A 49 -12.46 -6.30 -13.88
CA LEU A 49 -12.25 -5.87 -12.49
C LEU A 49 -12.22 -4.35 -12.31
N LEU A 50 -12.39 -3.59 -13.41
CA LEU A 50 -12.20 -2.13 -13.35
C LEU A 50 -13.14 -1.45 -12.34
N GLU A 51 -14.34 -1.95 -12.18
CA GLU A 51 -15.31 -1.38 -11.23
C GLU A 51 -14.90 -1.52 -9.76
N ARG A 52 -13.99 -2.46 -9.46
CA ARG A 52 -13.47 -2.69 -8.11
C ARG A 52 -12.20 -1.91 -7.80
N ILE A 53 -11.66 -1.23 -8.80
CA ILE A 53 -10.35 -0.58 -8.71
C ILE A 53 -10.52 0.92 -8.98
N GLU A 54 -10.04 1.73 -8.05
CA GLU A 54 -9.88 3.16 -8.25
C GLU A 54 -8.39 3.43 -8.46
N ALA A 55 -8.03 3.80 -9.67
CA ALA A 55 -6.64 4.03 -10.06
C ALA A 55 -6.33 5.52 -10.02
N ILE A 56 -5.27 5.88 -9.27
CA ILE A 56 -4.90 7.27 -9.02
C ILE A 56 -3.44 7.50 -9.42
N VAL A 57 -3.19 8.52 -10.24
CA VAL A 57 -1.85 9.05 -10.45
C VAL A 57 -1.59 10.07 -9.35
N CYS A 58 -0.54 9.86 -8.56
CA CYS A 58 -0.16 10.75 -7.47
C CYS A 58 1.14 11.50 -7.76
N ASP A 59 1.56 12.36 -6.83
CA ASP A 59 2.87 12.98 -6.84
C ASP A 59 3.68 12.61 -5.59
N ASP A 60 4.91 13.12 -5.48
CA ASP A 60 5.83 12.79 -4.37
C ASP A 60 5.32 13.25 -3.01
N SER A 61 4.48 14.26 -2.94
CA SER A 61 4.06 14.89 -1.69
C SER A 61 2.63 14.52 -1.27
N ASP A 62 1.81 14.07 -2.22
CA ASP A 62 0.41 13.75 -1.99
C ASP A 62 0.02 12.47 -2.73
N LEU A 63 -0.35 11.45 -1.97
CA LEU A 63 -0.73 10.15 -2.53
C LEU A 63 -2.13 10.15 -3.16
N GLY A 64 -2.85 11.28 -3.13
CA GLY A 64 -4.13 11.44 -3.81
C GLY A 64 -5.32 10.81 -3.09
N PHE A 65 -5.18 10.46 -1.81
CA PHE A 65 -6.27 9.88 -1.03
C PHE A 65 -6.46 10.53 0.35
N THR A 66 -6.01 11.78 0.51
CA THR A 66 -6.10 12.49 1.79
C THR A 66 -7.55 12.78 2.22
N ASP A 67 -8.48 12.72 1.29
CA ASP A 67 -9.92 12.83 1.55
C ASP A 67 -10.54 11.50 2.06
N ARG A 68 -9.73 10.48 2.28
CA ARG A 68 -10.16 9.13 2.64
C ARG A 68 -9.85 8.75 4.09
N ALA A 69 -9.77 9.74 4.96
CA ALA A 69 -9.43 9.50 6.36
C ALA A 69 -10.35 8.46 7.00
N GLY A 70 -9.74 7.41 7.54
CA GLY A 70 -10.46 6.37 8.26
C GLY A 70 -11.31 5.42 7.41
N LEU A 71 -11.13 5.40 6.09
CA LEU A 71 -11.95 4.58 5.18
C LEU A 71 -11.29 3.28 4.71
N ILE A 72 -10.00 3.12 4.95
CA ILE A 72 -9.23 1.97 4.46
C ILE A 72 -9.10 0.90 5.55
N ASP A 73 -9.38 -0.34 5.20
CA ASP A 73 -9.24 -1.49 6.10
C ASP A 73 -7.80 -1.99 6.17
N ILE A 74 -7.13 -2.07 5.02
CA ILE A 74 -5.74 -2.53 4.93
C ILE A 74 -4.98 -1.78 3.84
N ALA A 75 -3.75 -1.41 4.14
CA ALA A 75 -2.81 -0.84 3.19
C ALA A 75 -1.66 -1.82 2.93
N LEU A 76 -1.21 -1.91 1.67
CA LEU A 76 -0.17 -2.83 1.23
C LEU A 76 0.98 -2.05 0.59
N ALA A 77 2.05 -1.85 1.34
CA ALA A 77 3.29 -1.24 0.86
C ALA A 77 4.29 -2.35 0.51
N ILE A 78 4.14 -2.92 -0.69
CA ILE A 78 4.94 -4.05 -1.15
C ILE A 78 6.01 -3.56 -2.12
N HIS A 79 7.27 -3.63 -1.70
CA HIS A 79 8.44 -3.21 -2.49
C HIS A 79 8.39 -1.74 -2.92
N VAL A 80 7.82 -0.87 -2.08
CA VAL A 80 7.63 0.53 -2.44
C VAL A 80 8.29 1.51 -1.47
N LEU A 81 8.29 1.22 -0.19
CA LEU A 81 8.69 2.20 0.84
C LEU A 81 10.14 2.67 0.65
N HIS A 82 11.06 1.77 0.26
CA HIS A 82 12.46 2.12 0.01
C HIS A 82 12.66 3.10 -1.16
N GLU A 83 11.67 3.25 -2.03
CA GLU A 83 11.71 4.19 -3.16
C GLU A 83 11.08 5.54 -2.81
N VAL A 84 10.41 5.63 -1.68
CA VAL A 84 9.73 6.86 -1.25
C VAL A 84 10.74 7.85 -0.71
N ARG A 85 10.70 9.09 -1.22
CA ARG A 85 11.61 10.16 -0.83
C ARG A 85 11.35 10.63 0.60
N ASP A 86 10.10 10.91 0.94
CA ASP A 86 9.67 11.32 2.28
C ASP A 86 8.84 10.19 2.91
N GLN A 87 9.53 9.25 3.53
CA GLN A 87 8.90 8.06 4.11
C GLN A 87 7.98 8.42 5.29
N GLN A 88 8.35 9.41 6.08
CA GLN A 88 7.51 9.84 7.20
C GLN A 88 6.16 10.35 6.71
N ARG A 89 6.16 11.27 5.75
CA ARG A 89 4.91 11.81 5.18
C ARG A 89 4.07 10.72 4.52
N PHE A 90 4.71 9.80 3.79
CA PHE A 90 4.03 8.66 3.21
C PHE A 90 3.31 7.83 4.28
N LEU A 91 4.01 7.48 5.35
CA LEU A 91 3.44 6.68 6.44
C LEU A 91 2.34 7.43 7.20
N GLU A 92 2.48 8.74 7.38
CA GLU A 92 1.44 9.58 7.98
C GLU A 92 0.16 9.57 7.14
N GLN A 93 0.28 9.72 5.81
CA GLN A 93 -0.88 9.67 4.92
C GLN A 93 -1.56 8.30 4.94
N VAL A 94 -0.77 7.22 4.95
CA VAL A 94 -1.32 5.86 5.07
C VAL A 94 -2.02 5.67 6.42
N PHE A 95 -1.40 6.16 7.49
CA PHE A 95 -1.97 6.08 8.83
C PHE A 95 -3.33 6.80 8.91
N ASP A 96 -3.42 8.00 8.34
CA ASP A 96 -4.65 8.77 8.33
C ASP A 96 -5.75 8.10 7.51
N ALA A 97 -5.40 7.48 6.39
CA ALA A 97 -6.35 6.76 5.53
C ALA A 97 -6.93 5.51 6.21
N LEU A 98 -6.15 4.84 7.05
CA LEU A 98 -6.59 3.64 7.74
C LEU A 98 -7.61 3.96 8.84
N ARG A 99 -8.65 3.12 8.92
CA ARG A 99 -9.57 3.17 10.06
C ARG A 99 -8.87 2.73 11.35
N PRO A 100 -9.40 3.09 12.52
CA PRO A 100 -8.93 2.49 13.78
C PRO A 100 -8.99 0.96 13.69
N GLY A 101 -7.93 0.28 14.09
CA GLY A 101 -7.77 -1.17 13.91
C GLY A 101 -7.42 -1.61 12.50
N GLY A 102 -7.27 -0.67 11.57
CA GLY A 102 -6.81 -0.96 10.21
C GLY A 102 -5.33 -1.37 10.19
N ARG A 103 -4.91 -2.07 9.14
CA ARG A 103 -3.59 -2.69 9.10
C ARG A 103 -2.74 -2.20 7.94
N LEU A 104 -1.43 -2.19 8.15
CA LEU A 104 -0.43 -1.90 7.13
C LEU A 104 0.52 -3.09 7.02
N LEU A 105 0.62 -3.65 5.82
CA LEU A 105 1.65 -4.62 5.49
C LEU A 105 2.80 -3.90 4.80
N ILE A 106 4.01 -3.98 5.38
CA ILE A 106 5.24 -3.53 4.74
C ILE A 106 6.04 -4.78 4.36
N LEU A 107 6.34 -4.92 3.06
CA LEU A 107 7.24 -5.95 2.56
C LEU A 107 8.30 -5.28 1.68
N GLU A 108 9.57 -5.62 1.92
CA GLU A 108 10.69 -5.09 1.18
C GLU A 108 11.56 -6.22 0.62
N PRO A 109 12.16 -6.05 -0.57
CA PRO A 109 13.02 -7.08 -1.15
C PRO A 109 14.34 -7.14 -0.39
N LYS A 110 14.71 -8.33 0.09
CA LYS A 110 15.96 -8.54 0.86
C LYS A 110 17.21 -8.11 0.09
N GLY A 111 17.19 -8.23 -1.23
CA GLY A 111 18.33 -7.86 -2.07
C GLY A 111 18.58 -6.35 -2.17
N HIS A 112 17.56 -5.52 -1.94
CA HIS A 112 17.63 -4.06 -2.03
C HIS A 112 17.53 -3.38 -0.67
N VAL A 113 16.85 -4.02 0.27
CA VAL A 113 16.58 -3.45 1.61
C VAL A 113 17.09 -4.45 2.64
N PRO A 114 18.35 -4.31 3.08
CA PRO A 114 18.89 -5.15 4.14
C PRO A 114 18.16 -4.91 5.46
N ARG A 115 18.33 -5.85 6.39
CA ARG A 115 17.61 -5.83 7.68
C ARG A 115 17.72 -4.51 8.43
N GLU A 116 18.88 -3.87 8.44
CA GLU A 116 19.06 -2.59 9.12
C GLU A 116 18.18 -1.48 8.53
N LYS A 117 18.06 -1.42 7.20
CA LYS A 117 17.20 -0.44 6.54
C LYS A 117 15.73 -0.73 6.83
N LEU A 118 15.33 -1.99 6.77
CA LEU A 118 13.98 -2.38 7.13
C LEU A 118 13.65 -2.00 8.57
N ASP A 119 14.56 -2.27 9.50
CA ASP A 119 14.35 -1.90 10.90
C ASP A 119 14.17 -0.39 11.07
N GLY A 120 14.89 0.42 10.30
CA GLY A 120 14.70 1.86 10.26
C GLY A 120 13.32 2.28 9.74
N GLU A 121 12.85 1.64 8.69
CA GLU A 121 11.50 1.89 8.15
C GLU A 121 10.41 1.51 9.15
N LEU A 122 10.56 0.36 9.78
CA LEU A 122 9.60 -0.10 10.80
C LEU A 122 9.60 0.80 12.04
N ALA A 123 10.78 1.26 12.47
CA ALA A 123 10.89 2.21 13.58
C ALA A 123 10.21 3.55 13.24
N LEU A 124 10.33 4.01 12.00
CA LEU A 124 9.65 5.21 11.54
C LEU A 124 8.12 5.03 11.56
N ALA A 125 7.62 3.89 11.11
CA ALA A 125 6.21 3.57 11.16
C ALA A 125 5.69 3.55 12.61
N GLU A 126 6.46 3.00 13.53
CA GLU A 126 6.11 2.99 14.95
C GLU A 126 6.07 4.41 15.53
N ARG A 127 6.99 5.29 15.12
CA ARG A 127 6.96 6.71 15.53
C ARG A 127 5.75 7.46 15.00
N VAL A 128 5.27 7.10 13.81
CA VAL A 128 4.02 7.67 13.24
C VAL A 128 2.80 7.25 14.06
N GLY A 129 2.83 6.08 14.69
CA GLY A 129 1.76 5.63 15.56
C GLY A 129 1.33 4.17 15.35
N PHE A 130 1.94 3.48 14.40
CA PHE A 130 1.64 2.07 14.16
C PHE A 130 2.18 1.17 15.27
N HIS A 131 1.46 0.10 15.56
CA HIS A 131 1.93 -0.99 16.43
C HIS A 131 2.29 -2.20 15.57
N ARG A 132 3.48 -2.74 15.78
CA ARG A 132 3.90 -3.96 15.09
C ARG A 132 3.18 -5.16 15.68
N ILE A 133 2.50 -5.93 14.81
CA ILE A 133 1.73 -7.11 15.24
C ILE A 133 2.52 -8.39 14.99
N ALA A 134 3.16 -8.52 13.83
CA ALA A 134 3.85 -9.73 13.42
C ALA A 134 4.94 -9.43 12.41
N GLU A 135 5.95 -10.29 12.35
CA GLU A 135 6.89 -10.30 11.24
C GLU A 135 6.22 -10.89 10.01
N ALA A 136 6.62 -10.41 8.83
CA ALA A 136 6.15 -10.92 7.56
C ALA A 136 7.34 -11.36 6.72
N VAL A 137 7.28 -12.59 6.22
CA VAL A 137 8.32 -13.14 5.35
C VAL A 137 7.64 -13.83 4.18
N HIS A 138 8.08 -13.52 2.97
CA HIS A 138 7.57 -14.18 1.77
C HIS A 138 8.67 -14.27 0.74
N ARG A 139 9.18 -15.50 0.52
CA ARG A 139 10.26 -15.77 -0.42
C ARG A 139 11.48 -14.89 -0.12
N ARG A 140 11.81 -13.96 -1.04
CA ARG A 140 12.96 -13.05 -0.91
C ARG A 140 12.57 -11.69 -0.31
N SER A 141 11.39 -11.59 0.28
CA SER A 141 10.91 -10.38 0.93
C SER A 141 10.81 -10.55 2.42
N HIS A 142 10.98 -9.47 3.15
CA HIS A 142 10.80 -9.40 4.58
C HIS A 142 10.12 -8.09 4.99
N GLY A 143 9.50 -8.07 6.13
CA GLY A 143 8.78 -6.89 6.60
C GLY A 143 7.98 -7.18 7.85
N ALA A 144 6.87 -6.49 7.99
CA ALA A 144 6.00 -6.64 9.15
C ALA A 144 4.56 -6.28 8.81
N LEU A 145 3.66 -6.86 9.58
CA LEU A 145 2.27 -6.44 9.67
C LEU A 145 2.15 -5.49 10.87
N LEU A 146 1.61 -4.32 10.62
CA LEU A 146 1.41 -3.28 11.62
C LEU A 146 -0.08 -2.93 11.71
N GLU A 147 -0.49 -2.33 12.82
CA GLU A 147 -1.88 -1.94 13.05
C GLU A 147 -1.94 -0.51 13.53
N LYS A 148 -2.94 0.23 13.01
CA LYS A 148 -3.33 1.50 13.60
C LYS A 148 -4.17 1.20 14.84
N PRO A 149 -3.75 1.62 16.04
CA PRO A 149 -4.53 1.36 17.26
C PRO A 149 -5.96 1.88 17.16
N ALA A 150 -6.82 1.23 17.90
CA ALA A 150 -8.23 1.63 17.97
C ALA A 150 -8.42 2.97 18.70
#